data_38768e5579f4c33d06f3dbbbc6db40f0
#
_entry.id   38768e5579f4c33d06f3dbbbc6db40f0
#
_cell.length_a   1.000
_cell.length_b   1.000
_cell.length_c   1.000
_cell.angle_alpha   90.00
_cell.angle_beta   90.00
_cell.angle_gamma   90.00
#
_symmetry.space_group_name_H-M   'P 1'
#
loop_
_entity.id
_entity.type
_entity.pdbx_description
1 polymer ?
#
loop_
_entity_poly.entity_id
_entity_poly.type
_entity_poly.pdbx_seq_one_letter_code
_entity_poly.pdbx_strand_id
1 'polypeptide(L)'
;MQFHLNGYNPGDPRIVDPIDRVIPPPLKRPLPAHCDVMIVGCGPAGLNLAAQLSQFSDIHTVITDLKDDRLTVGQADGMACRTLEMFQAYGFAEQVIQEAYGVNEVAFWRPD
;
A
#
# COMPACT_ATOMS: atom_id res chain seq x y z
N MET A 1 4.23 -12.52 11.15
CA MET A 1 5.20 -12.50 10.06
C MET A 1 6.58 -12.93 10.52
N GLN A 2 7.37 -13.45 9.64
CA GLN A 2 8.72 -13.89 9.92
C GLN A 2 9.71 -13.21 9.01
N PHE A 3 10.89 -12.90 9.53
CA PHE A 3 11.98 -12.45 8.70
C PHE A 3 12.72 -13.61 8.09
N HIS A 4 12.99 -13.51 6.82
CA HIS A 4 13.80 -14.46 6.08
C HIS A 4 14.91 -13.70 5.37
N LEU A 5 16.12 -14.18 5.50
CA LEU A 5 17.27 -13.59 4.84
C LEU A 5 17.30 -13.89 3.34
N ASN A 6 16.61 -14.94 2.95
CA ASN A 6 16.58 -15.46 1.57
C ASN A 6 15.17 -15.41 0.96
N GLY A 7 14.35 -14.51 1.46
CA GLY A 7 12.97 -14.36 1.03
C GLY A 7 11.98 -14.96 2.02
N TYR A 8 10.82 -14.37 2.06
CA TYR A 8 9.69 -14.79 2.89
C TYR A 8 8.67 -15.53 2.03
N ASN A 9 8.30 -16.71 2.48
CA ASN A 9 7.16 -17.41 1.90
C ASN A 9 5.92 -17.13 2.74
N PRO A 10 4.97 -16.36 2.24
CA PRO A 10 3.73 -16.12 2.94
C PRO A 10 2.97 -17.43 3.11
N GLY A 11 2.27 -17.58 4.23
CA GLY A 11 1.47 -18.76 4.51
C GLY A 11 0.22 -18.89 3.64
N ASP A 12 -0.21 -17.83 3.00
CA ASP A 12 -1.35 -17.83 2.07
C ASP A 12 -0.89 -18.11 0.64
N PRO A 13 -1.31 -19.24 0.03
CA PRO A 13 -0.93 -19.57 -1.34
C PRO A 13 -1.50 -18.62 -2.40
N ARG A 14 -2.43 -17.74 -2.03
CA ARG A 14 -2.95 -16.69 -2.92
C ARG A 14 -2.02 -15.49 -3.03
N ILE A 15 -1.06 -15.36 -2.11
CA ILE A 15 -0.08 -14.28 -2.14
C ILE A 15 1.06 -14.70 -3.05
N VAL A 16 1.15 -14.03 -4.18
CA VAL A 16 2.22 -14.25 -5.16
C VAL A 16 3.52 -13.63 -4.66
N ASP A 17 4.62 -14.35 -4.83
CA ASP A 17 5.95 -13.83 -4.50
C ASP A 17 6.16 -12.47 -5.21
N PRO A 18 6.69 -11.45 -4.53
CA PRO A 18 6.96 -10.16 -5.13
C PRO A 18 7.83 -10.19 -6.40
N ILE A 19 8.70 -11.19 -6.52
CA ILE A 19 9.56 -11.39 -7.70
C ILE A 19 8.74 -11.79 -8.94
N ASP A 20 7.67 -12.55 -8.74
CA ASP A 20 6.83 -13.06 -9.83
C ASP A 20 5.69 -12.10 -10.21
N ARG A 21 5.53 -11.02 -9.46
CA ARG A 21 4.53 -9.99 -9.76
C ARG A 21 4.95 -9.21 -11.01
N VAL A 22 4.27 -9.47 -12.10
CA VAL A 22 4.36 -8.61 -13.28
C VAL A 22 3.69 -7.27 -12.94
N ILE A 23 4.51 -6.25 -12.76
CA ILE A 23 4.01 -4.89 -12.58
C ILE A 23 3.84 -4.31 -13.96
N PRO A 24 2.60 -4.01 -14.38
CA PRO A 24 2.42 -3.32 -15.64
C PRO A 24 3.15 -1.96 -15.57
N PRO A 25 3.77 -1.53 -16.67
CA PRO A 25 4.39 -0.22 -16.70
C PRO A 25 3.35 0.85 -16.35
N PRO A 26 3.75 1.92 -15.68
CA PRO A 26 2.85 3.01 -15.35
C PRO A 26 2.17 3.52 -16.61
N LEU A 27 0.86 3.58 -16.57
CA LEU A 27 0.07 4.08 -17.70
C LEU A 27 0.33 5.58 -17.80
N LYS A 28 1.28 5.97 -18.63
CA LYS A 28 1.51 7.37 -19.00
C LYS A 28 0.36 7.84 -19.90
N ARG A 29 -0.77 8.14 -19.28
CA ARG A 29 -1.90 8.76 -19.95
C ARG A 29 -1.83 10.27 -19.71
N PRO A 30 -2.22 11.09 -20.69
CA PRO A 30 -2.42 12.51 -20.44
C PRO A 30 -3.49 12.65 -19.34
N LEU A 31 -3.28 13.62 -18.46
CA LEU A 31 -4.29 13.94 -17.45
C LEU A 31 -5.59 14.34 -18.12
N PRO A 32 -6.74 13.91 -17.62
CA PRO A 32 -8.02 14.36 -18.13
C PRO A 32 -8.17 15.89 -17.91
N ALA A 33 -8.93 16.52 -18.78
CA ALA A 33 -9.17 17.98 -18.68
C ALA A 33 -9.98 18.35 -17.40
N HIS A 34 -10.77 17.42 -16.90
CA HIS A 34 -11.60 17.58 -15.70
C HIS A 34 -11.61 16.31 -14.88
N CYS A 35 -11.62 16.47 -13.56
CA CYS A 35 -11.89 15.41 -12.60
C CYS A 35 -12.59 16.03 -11.38
N ASP A 36 -13.34 15.24 -10.63
CA ASP A 36 -14.01 15.69 -9.42
C ASP A 36 -13.03 15.71 -8.25
N VAL A 37 -12.15 14.72 -8.18
CA VAL A 37 -11.12 14.60 -7.14
C VAL A 37 -9.78 14.28 -7.76
N MET A 38 -8.77 15.09 -7.43
CA MET A 38 -7.39 14.83 -7.77
C MET A 38 -6.59 14.52 -6.51
N ILE A 39 -6.02 13.31 -6.46
CA ILE A 39 -5.15 12.86 -5.37
C ILE A 39 -3.71 12.99 -5.84
N VAL A 40 -2.91 13.77 -5.12
CA VAL A 40 -1.49 13.95 -5.41
C VAL A 40 -0.67 13.16 -4.38
N GLY A 41 -0.04 12.09 -4.83
CA GLY A 41 0.75 11.15 -4.04
C GLY A 41 0.08 9.79 -3.89
N CYS A 42 0.77 8.74 -4.31
CA CYS A 42 0.36 7.34 -4.19
C CYS A 42 0.92 6.67 -2.91
N GLY A 43 1.13 7.46 -1.85
CA GLY A 43 1.46 6.94 -0.53
C GLY A 43 0.25 6.31 0.16
N PRO A 44 0.41 5.76 1.40
CA PRO A 44 -0.67 5.08 2.11
C PRO A 44 -1.95 5.90 2.23
N ALA A 45 -1.84 7.20 2.47
CA ALA A 45 -3.00 8.08 2.59
C ALA A 45 -3.73 8.25 1.24
N GLY A 46 -2.99 8.52 0.16
CA GLY A 46 -3.58 8.71 -1.17
C GLY A 46 -4.22 7.44 -1.70
N LEU A 47 -3.56 6.30 -1.54
CA LEU A 47 -4.09 4.99 -1.95
C LEU A 47 -5.33 4.61 -1.14
N ASN A 48 -5.35 4.90 0.15
CA ASN A 48 -6.49 4.64 1.01
C ASN A 48 -7.70 5.50 0.61
N LEU A 49 -7.49 6.78 0.32
CA LEU A 49 -8.53 7.67 -0.19
C LEU A 49 -9.01 7.20 -1.57
N ALA A 50 -8.12 6.81 -2.47
CA ALA A 50 -8.50 6.28 -3.78
C ALA A 50 -9.33 5.01 -3.67
N ALA A 51 -8.97 4.08 -2.77
CA ALA A 51 -9.73 2.87 -2.50
C ALA A 51 -11.14 3.19 -1.98
N GLN A 52 -11.27 4.19 -1.12
CA GLN A 52 -12.56 4.65 -0.61
C GLN A 52 -13.41 5.28 -1.71
N LEU A 53 -12.83 6.17 -2.50
CA LEU A 53 -13.53 6.85 -3.58
C LEU A 53 -13.92 5.92 -4.74
N SER A 54 -13.20 4.81 -4.92
CA SER A 54 -13.51 3.83 -5.97
C SER A 54 -14.89 3.18 -5.83
N GLN A 55 -15.52 3.29 -4.64
CA GLN A 55 -16.88 2.81 -4.40
C GLN A 55 -17.97 3.74 -4.98
N PHE A 56 -17.59 4.94 -5.39
CA PHE A 56 -18.52 5.94 -5.91
C PHE A 56 -18.29 6.10 -7.42
N SER A 57 -19.15 5.45 -8.21
CA SER A 57 -19.03 5.44 -9.68
C SER A 57 -19.29 6.77 -10.35
N ASP A 58 -19.93 7.69 -9.65
CA ASP A 58 -20.26 9.06 -10.10
C ASP A 58 -19.16 10.07 -9.77
N ILE A 59 -18.13 9.68 -9.04
CA ILE A 59 -16.97 10.52 -8.71
C ILE A 59 -15.78 10.14 -9.62
N HIS A 60 -15.43 11.05 -10.52
CA HIS A 60 -14.25 10.86 -11.36
C HIS A 60 -12.98 11.22 -10.59
N THR A 61 -12.30 10.21 -10.09
CA THR A 61 -11.08 10.35 -9.30
C THR A 61 -9.83 10.10 -10.14
N VAL A 62 -8.85 10.98 -10.02
CA VAL A 62 -7.52 10.84 -10.60
C VAL A 62 -6.48 10.80 -9.49
N ILE A 63 -5.58 9.84 -9.53
CA ILE A 63 -4.43 9.78 -8.62
C ILE A 63 -3.13 9.88 -9.41
N THR A 64 -2.20 10.70 -8.93
CA THR A 64 -0.90 10.93 -9.56
C THR A 64 0.21 10.83 -8.52
N ASP A 65 1.41 10.47 -8.96
CA ASP A 65 2.61 10.53 -8.14
C ASP A 65 3.78 11.10 -8.95
N LEU A 66 4.73 11.69 -8.24
CA LEU A 66 5.98 12.15 -8.84
C LEU A 66 6.89 10.98 -9.21
N LYS A 67 6.79 9.89 -8.46
CA LYS A 67 7.59 8.69 -8.66
C LYS A 67 6.91 7.78 -9.67
N ASP A 68 7.68 7.24 -10.56
CA ASP A 68 7.23 6.34 -11.63
C ASP A 68 7.40 4.86 -11.30
N ASP A 69 7.97 4.55 -10.12
CA ASP A 69 8.19 3.19 -9.65
C ASP A 69 8.01 3.09 -8.13
N ARG A 70 8.15 1.87 -7.61
CA ARG A 70 8.08 1.55 -6.19
C ARG A 70 9.13 2.31 -5.39
N LEU A 71 8.83 2.53 -4.14
CA LEU A 71 9.81 3.01 -3.18
C LEU A 71 10.88 1.95 -2.97
N THR A 72 12.13 2.34 -3.16
CA THR A 72 13.29 1.49 -2.86
C THR A 72 13.68 1.53 -1.39
N VAL A 73 13.25 2.59 -0.69
CA VAL A 73 13.48 2.78 0.74
C VAL A 73 12.13 3.05 1.41
N GLY A 74 11.84 2.34 2.50
CA GLY A 74 10.61 2.52 3.26
C GLY A 74 10.48 3.95 3.80
N GLN A 75 9.29 4.54 3.65
CA GLN A 75 8.95 5.88 4.15
C GLN A 75 7.76 5.85 5.11
N ALA A 76 6.88 4.84 4.98
CA ALA A 76 5.71 4.64 5.81
C ALA A 76 5.52 3.13 5.97
N ASP A 77 6.35 2.54 6.80
CA ASP A 77 6.46 1.09 7.00
C ASP A 77 5.69 0.59 8.22
N GLY A 78 5.27 1.47 9.11
CA GLY A 78 4.44 1.13 10.26
C GLY A 78 2.96 1.48 10.04
N MET A 79 2.07 0.56 10.36
CA MET A 79 0.62 0.77 10.30
C MET A 79 -0.02 0.54 11.66
N ALA A 80 -0.89 1.46 12.07
CA ALA A 80 -1.71 1.29 13.27
C ALA A 80 -2.89 0.33 12.99
N CYS A 81 -3.38 -0.32 14.05
CA CYS A 81 -4.54 -1.20 13.97
C CYS A 81 -5.75 -0.53 13.33
N ARG A 82 -5.95 0.77 13.56
CA ARG A 82 -7.03 1.53 12.93
C ARG A 82 -6.97 1.52 11.39
N THR A 83 -5.78 1.55 10.81
CA THR A 83 -5.61 1.44 9.35
C THR A 83 -5.98 0.04 8.86
N LEU A 84 -5.64 -0.99 9.62
CA LEU A 84 -6.04 -2.36 9.29
C LEU A 84 -7.56 -2.57 9.38
N GLU A 85 -8.24 -1.92 10.30
CA GLU A 85 -9.71 -1.92 10.36
C GLU A 85 -10.33 -1.31 9.10
N MET A 86 -9.73 -0.25 8.55
CA MET A 86 -10.17 0.33 7.27
C MET A 86 -9.93 -0.65 6.11
N PHE A 87 -8.79 -1.33 6.10
CA PHE A 87 -8.51 -2.37 5.10
C PHE A 87 -9.47 -3.56 5.21
N GLN A 88 -9.94 -3.85 6.43
CA GLN A 88 -10.99 -4.86 6.64
C GLN A 88 -12.29 -4.44 5.94
N ALA A 89 -12.67 -3.18 6.06
CA ALA A 89 -13.85 -2.65 5.36
C ALA A 89 -13.71 -2.71 3.83
N TYR A 90 -12.48 -2.62 3.31
CA TYR A 90 -12.19 -2.77 1.88
C TYR A 90 -11.99 -4.22 1.41
N GLY A 91 -11.97 -5.18 2.34
CA GLY A 91 -11.89 -6.61 2.02
C GLY A 91 -10.50 -7.17 1.76
N PHE A 92 -9.41 -6.46 2.11
CA PHE A 92 -8.04 -6.95 1.91
C PHE A 92 -7.12 -6.91 3.14
N ALA A 93 -7.67 -6.64 4.34
CA ALA A 93 -6.86 -6.57 5.56
C ALA A 93 -6.10 -7.86 5.85
N GLU A 94 -6.72 -9.01 5.61
CA GLU A 94 -6.10 -10.30 5.89
C GLU A 94 -4.83 -10.53 5.07
N GLN A 95 -4.84 -10.14 3.81
CA GLN A 95 -3.66 -10.20 2.94
C GLN A 95 -2.52 -9.33 3.48
N VAL A 96 -2.85 -8.12 3.93
CA VAL A 96 -1.87 -7.20 4.51
C VAL A 96 -1.30 -7.77 5.81
N ILE A 97 -2.14 -8.33 6.70
CA ILE A 97 -1.72 -8.92 7.97
C ILE A 97 -0.79 -10.12 7.75
N GLN A 98 -1.07 -10.94 6.74
CA GLN A 98 -0.24 -12.09 6.40
C GLN A 98 1.14 -11.69 5.89
N GLU A 99 1.24 -10.59 5.16
CA GLU A 99 2.51 -10.05 4.66
C GLU A 99 3.22 -9.14 5.68
N ALA A 100 2.53 -8.69 6.73
CA ALA A 100 3.06 -7.76 7.72
C ALA A 100 3.77 -8.46 8.89
N TYR A 101 4.60 -7.71 9.59
CA TYR A 101 5.18 -8.11 10.87
C TYR A 101 4.47 -7.42 12.02
N GLY A 102 3.95 -8.19 12.97
CA GLY A 102 3.35 -7.65 14.19
C GLY A 102 4.43 -7.17 15.16
N VAL A 103 4.55 -5.87 15.33
CA VAL A 103 5.48 -5.26 16.28
C VAL A 103 4.79 -5.17 17.65
N ASN A 104 5.24 -5.98 18.60
CA ASN A 104 4.71 -5.99 19.96
C ASN A 104 5.52 -5.12 20.91
N GLU A 105 6.80 -4.95 20.63
CA GLU A 105 7.74 -4.21 21.49
C GLU A 105 8.68 -3.37 20.65
N VAL A 106 9.01 -2.19 21.16
CA VAL A 106 9.99 -1.27 20.56
C VAL A 106 10.95 -0.80 21.64
N ALA A 107 12.24 -0.92 21.40
CA ALA A 107 13.29 -0.43 22.27
C ALA A 107 13.92 0.85 21.71
N PHE A 108 14.01 1.87 22.55
CA PHE A 108 14.71 3.11 22.21
C PHE A 108 16.07 3.12 22.92
N TRP A 109 17.12 3.14 22.13
CA TRP A 109 18.49 3.22 22.63
C TRP A 109 18.95 4.67 22.66
N ARG A 110 19.57 5.08 23.76
CA ARG A 110 20.26 6.37 23.86
C ARG A 110 21.75 6.14 23.76
N PRO A 111 22.50 6.98 23.04
CA PRO A 111 23.95 6.97 23.17
C PRO A 111 24.33 7.39 24.58
N ASP A 112 25.35 6.74 25.15
CA ASP A 112 25.93 7.06 26.45
C ASP A 112 26.68 8.40 26.37
#